data_d5bf813ed02e72e46171296cc592d858
#
_entry.id   d5bf813ed02e72e46171296cc592d858
#
_cell.length_a   1.000
_cell.length_b   1.000
_cell.length_c   1.000
_cell.angle_alpha   90.00
_cell.angle_beta   90.00
_cell.angle_gamma   90.00
#
_symmetry.space_group_name_H-M   'P 1'
#
loop_
_entity.id
_entity.type
_entity.pdbx_description
1 polymer ?
#
loop_
_entity_poly.entity_id
_entity_poly.type
_entity_poly.pdbx_seq_one_letter_code
_entity_poly.pdbx_strand_id
1 'polypeptide(L)'
;RTIDASLGYFINPLVSVSLGVIFLKERLRVAQWVAVGLSAVAVLIMSVVYGQVPFIGLGLAFSFGIYGLLKSRVGGTVAPVVSLSLETLLLIPVALLALVWVQGTGQSTMFTAPGRFLLLASTGVVTAVPLIAFAAAAKRLPLTVIGMVQYVGPSIQFFLAVFVLKDHIGAEKWLGLSIIWVALVIFTADAVRASRTSRLSRTADPETGMVPIVQRGE
;
A
#
# COMPACT_ATOMS: atom_id res chain seq x y z
N ARG A 1 -20.63 2.17 9.01
CA ARG A 1 -19.71 2.86 8.08
C ARG A 1 -18.21 2.60 8.38
N THR A 2 -17.84 2.33 9.64
CA THR A 2 -16.45 1.94 9.99
C THR A 2 -16.04 0.59 9.39
N ILE A 3 -16.98 -0.34 9.28
CA ILE A 3 -16.76 -1.67 8.70
C ILE A 3 -16.54 -1.58 7.18
N ASP A 4 -17.26 -0.68 6.49
CA ASP A 4 -17.05 -0.39 5.06
C ASP A 4 -15.61 0.06 4.75
N ALA A 5 -15.10 0.98 5.56
CA ALA A 5 -13.74 1.46 5.41
C ALA A 5 -12.70 0.35 5.69
N SER A 6 -12.97 -0.53 6.67
CA SER A 6 -12.06 -1.63 6.99
C SER A 6 -11.96 -2.68 5.87
N LEU A 7 -13.06 -2.98 5.15
CA LEU A 7 -13.01 -3.83 3.96
C LEU A 7 -12.15 -3.22 2.85
N GLY A 8 -12.14 -1.89 2.72
CA GLY A 8 -11.29 -1.19 1.77
C GLY A 8 -9.81 -1.50 1.94
N TYR A 9 -9.34 -1.67 3.18
CA TYR A 9 -7.95 -2.06 3.45
C TYR A 9 -7.60 -3.46 2.93
N PHE A 10 -8.58 -4.36 2.83
CA PHE A 10 -8.36 -5.68 2.25
C PHE A 10 -8.49 -5.68 0.72
N ILE A 11 -9.28 -4.79 0.15
CA ILE A 11 -9.46 -4.64 -1.30
C ILE A 11 -8.26 -3.89 -1.92
N ASN A 12 -7.71 -2.91 -1.22
CA ASN A 12 -6.63 -2.04 -1.71
C ASN A 12 -5.41 -2.80 -2.25
N PRO A 13 -4.87 -3.85 -1.59
CA PRO A 13 -3.78 -4.64 -2.13
C PRO A 13 -4.09 -5.27 -3.49
N LEU A 14 -5.30 -5.79 -3.67
CA LEU A 14 -5.73 -6.38 -4.95
C LEU A 14 -5.83 -5.34 -6.06
N VAL A 15 -6.36 -4.16 -5.77
CA VAL A 15 -6.40 -3.04 -6.72
C VAL A 15 -4.98 -2.65 -7.10
N SER A 16 -4.06 -2.52 -6.14
CA SER A 16 -2.65 -2.17 -6.42
C SER A 16 -1.98 -3.22 -7.31
N VAL A 17 -2.16 -4.51 -7.02
CA VAL A 17 -1.64 -5.61 -7.86
C VAL A 17 -2.24 -5.55 -9.26
N SER A 18 -3.56 -5.38 -9.38
CA SER A 18 -4.24 -5.30 -10.67
C SER A 18 -3.73 -4.13 -11.50
N LEU A 19 -3.54 -2.96 -10.89
CA LEU A 19 -2.98 -1.78 -11.57
C LEU A 19 -1.52 -2.01 -11.99
N GLY A 20 -0.71 -2.68 -11.18
CA GLY A 20 0.66 -3.08 -11.51
C GLY A 20 0.71 -3.97 -12.75
N VAL A 21 -0.12 -5.00 -12.79
CA VAL A 21 -0.19 -5.93 -13.93
C VAL A 21 -0.71 -5.23 -15.19
N ILE A 22 -1.82 -4.49 -15.09
CA ILE A 22 -2.51 -3.92 -16.25
C ILE A 22 -1.72 -2.73 -16.83
N PHE A 23 -1.34 -1.78 -15.98
CA PHE A 23 -0.78 -0.49 -16.43
C PHE A 23 0.74 -0.45 -16.46
N LEU A 24 1.42 -1.15 -15.55
CA LEU A 24 2.88 -1.23 -15.53
C LEU A 24 3.39 -2.48 -16.24
N LYS A 25 2.48 -3.36 -16.72
CA LYS A 25 2.81 -4.63 -17.40
C LYS A 25 3.75 -5.51 -16.57
N GLU A 26 3.59 -5.48 -15.25
CA GLU A 26 4.36 -6.32 -14.34
C GLU A 26 4.02 -7.79 -14.60
N ARG A 27 5.04 -8.64 -14.70
CA ARG A 27 4.86 -10.06 -14.94
C ARG A 27 4.93 -10.82 -13.62
N LEU A 28 3.81 -11.42 -13.25
CA LEU A 28 3.74 -12.29 -12.08
C LEU A 28 4.14 -13.73 -12.46
N ARG A 29 4.83 -14.39 -11.54
CA ARG A 29 5.07 -15.84 -11.61
C ARG A 29 3.82 -16.60 -11.21
N VAL A 30 3.79 -17.89 -11.54
CA VAL A 30 2.64 -18.76 -11.21
C VAL A 30 2.31 -18.73 -9.71
N ALA A 31 3.32 -18.85 -8.84
CA ALA A 31 3.11 -18.78 -7.40
C ALA A 31 2.52 -17.44 -6.94
N GLN A 32 2.92 -16.33 -7.56
CA GLN A 32 2.36 -15.00 -7.27
C GLN A 32 0.91 -14.89 -7.75
N TRP A 33 0.57 -15.46 -8.90
CA TRP A 33 -0.82 -15.53 -9.37
C TRP A 33 -1.71 -16.36 -8.43
N VAL A 34 -1.19 -17.48 -7.91
CA VAL A 34 -1.89 -18.28 -6.89
C VAL A 34 -2.14 -17.45 -5.64
N ALA A 35 -1.13 -16.72 -5.15
CA ALA A 35 -1.28 -15.86 -3.98
C ALA A 35 -2.32 -14.76 -4.19
N VAL A 36 -2.30 -14.09 -5.35
CA VAL A 36 -3.30 -13.06 -5.70
C VAL A 36 -4.71 -13.66 -5.80
N GLY A 37 -4.84 -14.82 -6.42
CA GLY A 37 -6.11 -15.55 -6.50
C GLY A 37 -6.67 -15.92 -5.12
N LEU A 38 -5.85 -16.44 -4.21
CA LEU A 38 -6.24 -16.72 -2.83
C LEU A 38 -6.69 -15.45 -2.10
N SER A 39 -5.96 -14.35 -2.27
CA SER A 39 -6.33 -13.06 -1.66
C SER A 39 -7.67 -12.55 -2.21
N ALA A 40 -7.92 -12.71 -3.51
CA ALA A 40 -9.20 -12.34 -4.13
C ALA A 40 -10.36 -13.17 -3.56
N VAL A 41 -10.16 -14.49 -3.41
CA VAL A 41 -11.16 -15.38 -2.78
C VAL A 41 -11.44 -14.97 -1.34
N ALA A 42 -10.41 -14.65 -0.55
CA ALA A 42 -10.57 -14.19 0.82
C ALA A 42 -11.41 -12.91 0.91
N VAL A 43 -11.09 -11.92 0.05
CA VAL A 43 -11.83 -10.65 -0.01
C VAL A 43 -13.27 -10.88 -0.46
N LEU A 44 -13.53 -11.77 -1.42
CA LEU A 44 -14.88 -12.12 -1.85
C LEU A 44 -15.69 -12.76 -0.72
N ILE A 45 -15.11 -13.73 0.01
CA ILE A 45 -15.77 -14.36 1.16
C ILE A 45 -16.16 -13.28 2.19
N MET A 46 -15.22 -12.42 2.56
CA MET A 46 -15.46 -11.34 3.53
C MET A 46 -16.54 -10.36 3.03
N SER A 47 -16.54 -10.02 1.74
CA SER A 47 -17.50 -9.10 1.13
C SER A 47 -18.92 -9.71 1.08
N VAL A 48 -19.03 -11.00 0.73
CA VAL A 48 -20.33 -11.71 0.70
C VAL A 48 -20.93 -11.81 2.11
N VAL A 49 -20.12 -12.16 3.11
CA VAL A 49 -20.55 -12.23 4.50
C VAL A 49 -20.98 -10.85 5.03
N TYR A 50 -20.33 -9.80 4.57
CA TYR A 50 -20.71 -8.43 4.91
C TYR A 50 -22.09 -8.03 4.36
N GLY A 51 -22.54 -8.67 3.29
CA GLY A 51 -23.91 -8.54 2.74
C GLY A 51 -24.21 -7.21 2.04
N GLN A 52 -23.24 -6.31 1.90
CA GLN A 52 -23.39 -5.02 1.21
C GLN A 52 -22.15 -4.72 0.39
N VAL A 53 -22.30 -3.99 -0.73
CA VAL A 53 -21.17 -3.53 -1.52
C VAL A 53 -20.46 -2.40 -0.76
N PRO A 54 -19.18 -2.55 -0.40
CA PRO A 54 -18.45 -1.55 0.37
C PRO A 54 -18.00 -0.38 -0.54
N PHE A 55 -18.91 0.49 -0.94
CA PHE A 55 -18.62 1.60 -1.86
C PHE A 55 -17.51 2.52 -1.35
N ILE A 56 -17.50 2.84 -0.05
CA ILE A 56 -16.46 3.66 0.57
C ILE A 56 -15.11 2.92 0.50
N GLY A 57 -15.11 1.63 0.82
CA GLY A 57 -13.92 0.79 0.76
C GLY A 57 -13.36 0.69 -0.66
N LEU A 58 -14.22 0.51 -1.65
CA LEU A 58 -13.82 0.51 -3.06
C LEU A 58 -13.23 1.87 -3.49
N GLY A 59 -13.89 2.96 -3.14
CA GLY A 59 -13.40 4.32 -3.43
C GLY A 59 -12.02 4.56 -2.85
N LEU A 60 -11.79 4.18 -1.58
CA LEU A 60 -10.49 4.27 -0.92
C LEU A 60 -9.44 3.39 -1.61
N ALA A 61 -9.79 2.13 -1.92
CA ALA A 61 -8.88 1.19 -2.57
C ALA A 61 -8.43 1.68 -3.96
N PHE A 62 -9.37 2.15 -4.78
CA PHE A 62 -9.03 2.71 -6.09
C PHE A 62 -8.22 4.01 -5.98
N SER A 63 -8.60 4.92 -5.09
CA SER A 63 -7.86 6.17 -4.88
C SER A 63 -6.41 5.89 -4.47
N PHE A 64 -6.21 5.00 -3.49
CA PHE A 64 -4.87 4.66 -3.01
C PHE A 64 -4.08 3.82 -4.04
N GLY A 65 -4.74 2.93 -4.76
CA GLY A 65 -4.14 2.16 -5.84
C GLY A 65 -3.64 3.05 -7.00
N ILE A 66 -4.46 4.03 -7.43
CA ILE A 66 -4.07 5.03 -8.43
C ILE A 66 -2.91 5.90 -7.92
N TYR A 67 -2.94 6.31 -6.65
CA TYR A 67 -1.83 7.02 -6.03
C TYR A 67 -0.53 6.20 -6.10
N GLY A 68 -0.59 4.91 -5.76
CA GLY A 68 0.55 3.99 -5.86
C GLY A 68 1.07 3.86 -7.31
N LEU A 69 0.17 3.74 -8.29
CA LEU A 69 0.51 3.69 -9.71
C LEU A 69 1.23 4.96 -10.18
N LEU A 70 0.72 6.14 -9.80
CA LEU A 70 1.35 7.41 -10.13
C LEU A 70 2.73 7.53 -9.48
N LYS A 71 2.84 7.15 -8.20
CA LYS A 71 4.13 7.13 -7.49
C LYS A 71 5.15 6.20 -8.14
N SER A 72 4.74 5.03 -8.58
CA SER A 72 5.63 4.09 -9.29
C SER A 72 6.12 4.66 -10.64
N ARG A 73 5.26 5.39 -11.37
CA ARG A 73 5.65 6.02 -12.64
C ARG A 73 6.58 7.23 -12.47
N VAL A 74 6.29 8.09 -11.50
CA VAL A 74 7.05 9.32 -11.25
C VAL A 74 8.32 9.06 -10.42
N GLY A 75 8.34 7.96 -9.67
CA GLY A 75 9.39 7.66 -8.69
C GLY A 75 10.82 7.58 -9.26
N GLY A 76 10.97 7.34 -10.58
CA GLY A 76 12.28 7.35 -11.26
C GLY A 76 12.94 8.73 -11.33
N THR A 77 12.16 9.81 -11.35
CA THR A 77 12.61 11.17 -11.67
C THR A 77 12.75 12.08 -10.44
N VAL A 78 11.98 11.84 -9.38
CA VAL A 78 11.90 12.76 -8.24
C VAL A 78 12.23 12.03 -6.93
N ALA A 79 12.93 12.70 -6.00
CA ALA A 79 13.16 12.16 -4.66
C ALA A 79 11.83 12.05 -3.88
N PRO A 80 11.63 10.98 -3.06
CA PRO A 80 10.38 10.75 -2.34
C PRO A 80 9.92 11.92 -1.47
N VAL A 81 10.87 12.57 -0.79
CA VAL A 81 10.58 13.74 0.06
C VAL A 81 10.11 14.92 -0.78
N VAL A 82 10.77 15.21 -1.91
CA VAL A 82 10.40 16.30 -2.81
C VAL A 82 9.02 16.06 -3.42
N SER A 83 8.74 14.81 -3.85
CA SER A 83 7.42 14.45 -4.37
C SER A 83 6.32 14.70 -3.35
N LEU A 84 6.49 14.24 -2.10
CA LEU A 84 5.51 14.47 -1.03
C LEU A 84 5.37 15.96 -0.70
N SER A 85 6.47 16.72 -0.67
CA SER A 85 6.44 18.15 -0.40
C SER A 85 5.64 18.91 -1.45
N LEU A 86 5.84 18.59 -2.75
CA LEU A 86 5.09 19.21 -3.84
C LEU A 86 3.59 18.88 -3.76
N GLU A 87 3.24 17.62 -3.49
CA GLU A 87 1.85 17.20 -3.31
C GLU A 87 1.18 17.94 -2.14
N THR A 88 1.87 18.02 -1.01
CA THR A 88 1.39 18.75 0.16
C THR A 88 1.22 20.23 -0.15
N LEU A 89 2.18 20.85 -0.82
CA LEU A 89 2.11 22.25 -1.21
C LEU A 89 0.91 22.54 -2.12
N LEU A 90 0.65 21.68 -3.11
CA LEU A 90 -0.51 21.80 -4.00
C LEU A 90 -1.84 21.62 -3.27
N LEU A 91 -1.87 20.85 -2.19
CA LEU A 91 -3.07 20.63 -1.39
C LEU A 91 -3.33 21.72 -0.33
N ILE A 92 -2.35 22.57 -0.01
CA ILE A 92 -2.50 23.64 0.99
C ILE A 92 -3.72 24.55 0.70
N PRO A 93 -3.93 25.07 -0.52
CA PRO A 93 -5.10 25.92 -0.78
C PRO A 93 -6.43 25.21 -0.50
N VAL A 94 -6.54 23.94 -0.92
CA VAL A 94 -7.74 23.12 -0.69
C VAL A 94 -7.94 22.86 0.79
N ALA A 95 -6.87 22.54 1.51
CA ALA A 95 -6.90 22.29 2.96
C ALA A 95 -7.30 23.55 3.74
N LEU A 96 -6.79 24.72 3.34
CA LEU A 96 -7.15 26.00 3.95
C LEU A 96 -8.63 26.33 3.71
N LEU A 97 -9.14 26.15 2.49
CA LEU A 97 -10.55 26.34 2.18
C LEU A 97 -11.44 25.41 3.01
N ALA A 98 -11.06 24.13 3.10
CA ALA A 98 -11.77 23.16 3.94
C ALA A 98 -11.76 23.55 5.41
N LEU A 99 -10.62 24.02 5.92
CA LEU A 99 -10.49 24.49 7.31
C LEU A 99 -11.41 25.69 7.57
N VAL A 100 -11.40 26.70 6.70
CA VAL A 100 -12.27 27.88 6.80
C VAL A 100 -13.74 27.47 6.78
N TRP A 101 -14.11 26.55 5.89
CA TRP A 101 -15.48 26.05 5.80
C TRP A 101 -15.92 25.33 7.08
N VAL A 102 -15.10 24.41 7.60
CA VAL A 102 -15.38 23.68 8.85
C VAL A 102 -15.44 24.63 10.06
N GLN A 103 -14.60 25.65 10.10
CA GLN A 103 -14.67 26.69 11.15
C GLN A 103 -15.97 27.49 11.06
N GLY A 104 -16.39 27.87 9.84
CA GLY A 104 -17.63 28.62 9.59
C GLY A 104 -18.91 27.85 9.95
N THR A 105 -18.88 26.50 9.88
CA THR A 105 -20.01 25.65 10.31
C THR A 105 -20.10 25.44 11.80
N GLY A 106 -19.14 25.94 12.59
CA GLY A 106 -19.06 25.74 14.03
C GLY A 106 -18.76 24.28 14.48
N GLN A 107 -18.47 23.39 13.54
CA GLN A 107 -18.17 21.97 13.84
C GLN A 107 -16.70 21.74 14.20
N SER A 108 -15.86 22.76 14.05
CA SER A 108 -14.43 22.62 14.34
C SER A 108 -14.17 22.58 15.85
N THR A 109 -13.51 21.52 16.27
CA THR A 109 -13.01 21.40 17.65
C THR A 109 -11.50 21.66 17.75
N MET A 110 -10.86 22.11 16.66
CA MET A 110 -9.41 22.25 16.55
C MET A 110 -8.83 23.24 17.55
N PHE A 111 -9.48 24.37 17.73
CA PHE A 111 -9.02 25.45 18.60
C PHE A 111 -9.73 25.50 19.96
N THR A 112 -10.52 24.49 20.33
CA THR A 112 -11.21 24.45 21.63
C THR A 112 -10.28 24.21 22.82
N ALA A 113 -9.09 23.59 22.57
CA ALA A 113 -8.06 23.40 23.58
C ALA A 113 -6.67 23.33 22.94
N PRO A 114 -5.62 23.90 23.56
CA PRO A 114 -4.25 23.89 23.03
C PRO A 114 -3.71 22.50 22.75
N GLY A 115 -4.01 21.52 23.61
CA GLY A 115 -3.61 20.13 23.42
C GLY A 115 -4.25 19.47 22.18
N ARG A 116 -5.47 19.85 21.79
CA ARG A 116 -6.13 19.34 20.59
C ARG A 116 -5.46 19.81 19.31
N PHE A 117 -5.07 21.07 19.26
CA PHE A 117 -4.30 21.60 18.13
C PHE A 117 -3.00 20.82 17.93
N LEU A 118 -2.23 20.62 19.03
CA LEU A 118 -0.98 19.87 18.98
C LEU A 118 -1.18 18.41 18.54
N LEU A 119 -2.23 17.76 19.05
CA LEU A 119 -2.58 16.38 18.62
C LEU A 119 -2.90 16.33 17.13
N LEU A 120 -3.72 17.25 16.62
CA LEU A 120 -4.05 17.31 15.20
C LEU A 120 -2.82 17.66 14.35
N ALA A 121 -1.98 18.58 14.78
CA ALA A 121 -0.75 18.92 14.08
C ALA A 121 0.24 17.73 14.03
N SER A 122 0.33 16.96 15.12
CA SER A 122 1.21 15.77 15.16
C SER A 122 0.78 14.68 14.19
N THR A 123 -0.52 14.57 13.85
CA THR A 123 -0.99 13.58 12.85
C THR A 123 -0.36 13.81 11.49
N GLY A 124 -0.06 15.05 11.11
CA GLY A 124 0.63 15.37 9.86
C GLY A 124 2.02 14.74 9.81
N VAL A 125 2.80 14.85 10.88
CA VAL A 125 4.14 14.24 10.98
C VAL A 125 4.06 12.72 10.97
N VAL A 126 3.15 12.16 11.78
CA VAL A 126 2.94 10.70 11.86
C VAL A 126 2.51 10.13 10.51
N THR A 127 1.74 10.86 9.71
CA THR A 127 1.32 10.43 8.37
C THR A 127 2.41 10.62 7.31
N ALA A 128 3.22 11.68 7.42
CA ALA A 128 4.26 11.97 6.43
C ALA A 128 5.33 10.88 6.37
N VAL A 129 5.74 10.30 7.50
CA VAL A 129 6.79 9.27 7.57
C VAL A 129 6.41 8.02 6.77
N PRO A 130 5.25 7.37 6.97
CA PRO A 130 4.80 6.25 6.15
C PRO A 130 4.64 6.60 4.67
N LEU A 131 4.17 7.80 4.33
CA LEU A 131 4.00 8.21 2.94
C LEU A 131 5.35 8.38 2.21
N ILE A 132 6.37 8.92 2.89
CA ILE A 132 7.73 9.00 2.35
C ILE A 132 8.30 7.59 2.15
N ALA A 133 8.12 6.70 3.13
CA ALA A 133 8.56 5.31 3.04
C ALA A 133 7.85 4.57 1.89
N PHE A 134 6.53 4.78 1.73
CA PHE A 134 5.75 4.25 0.61
C PHE A 134 6.27 4.77 -0.74
N ALA A 135 6.49 6.07 -0.87
CA ALA A 135 7.03 6.66 -2.08
C ALA A 135 8.45 6.13 -2.41
N ALA A 136 9.29 5.93 -1.40
CA ALA A 136 10.61 5.32 -1.55
C ALA A 136 10.55 3.86 -1.98
N ALA A 137 9.57 3.10 -1.48
CA ALA A 137 9.30 1.72 -1.89
C ALA A 137 8.78 1.66 -3.33
N ALA A 138 7.82 2.52 -3.69
CA ALA A 138 7.23 2.60 -5.03
C ALA A 138 8.26 2.95 -6.14
N LYS A 139 9.33 3.64 -5.75
CA LYS A 139 10.47 3.91 -6.64
C LYS A 139 11.32 2.67 -6.93
N ARG A 140 11.36 1.69 -6.02
CA ARG A 140 12.36 0.60 -6.04
C ARG A 140 11.75 -0.77 -6.26
N LEU A 141 10.47 -0.93 -5.95
CA LEU A 141 9.78 -2.21 -5.95
C LEU A 141 8.63 -2.20 -6.96
N PRO A 142 8.32 -3.36 -7.57
CA PRO A 142 7.10 -3.52 -8.35
C PRO A 142 5.86 -3.19 -7.51
N LEU A 143 4.85 -2.60 -8.15
CA LEU A 143 3.61 -2.22 -7.48
C LEU A 143 2.86 -3.44 -6.94
N THR A 144 3.00 -4.59 -7.61
CA THR A 144 2.47 -5.88 -7.14
C THR A 144 3.06 -6.32 -5.81
N VAL A 145 4.38 -6.13 -5.60
CA VAL A 145 5.05 -6.43 -4.32
C VAL A 145 4.54 -5.50 -3.22
N ILE A 146 4.45 -4.20 -3.52
CA ILE A 146 3.93 -3.20 -2.58
C ILE A 146 2.49 -3.54 -2.20
N GLY A 147 1.65 -3.88 -3.19
CA GLY A 147 0.27 -4.30 -2.95
C GLY A 147 0.19 -5.47 -1.96
N MET A 148 0.96 -6.52 -2.17
CA MET A 148 0.94 -7.68 -1.26
C MET A 148 1.42 -7.34 0.17
N VAL A 149 2.47 -6.52 0.30
CA VAL A 149 2.97 -6.07 1.62
C VAL A 149 1.92 -5.24 2.37
N GLN A 150 1.04 -4.54 1.69
CA GLN A 150 -0.04 -3.76 2.32
C GLN A 150 -0.99 -4.62 3.17
N TYR A 151 -1.09 -5.94 2.95
CA TYR A 151 -1.87 -6.84 3.84
C TYR A 151 -1.33 -6.91 5.27
N VAL A 152 -0.10 -6.50 5.52
CA VAL A 152 0.48 -6.41 6.88
C VAL A 152 -0.31 -5.43 7.75
N GLY A 153 -0.76 -4.30 7.18
CA GLY A 153 -1.54 -3.30 7.91
C GLY A 153 -2.85 -3.85 8.49
N PRO A 154 -3.76 -4.39 7.67
CA PRO A 154 -4.98 -5.05 8.15
C PRO A 154 -4.72 -6.20 9.12
N SER A 155 -3.62 -6.96 8.93
CA SER A 155 -3.24 -8.03 9.86
C SER A 155 -2.89 -7.48 11.25
N ILE A 156 -2.10 -6.42 11.33
CA ILE A 156 -1.79 -5.76 12.61
C ILE A 156 -3.06 -5.21 13.26
N GLN A 157 -3.93 -4.54 12.48
CA GLN A 157 -5.20 -4.02 12.99
C GLN A 157 -6.09 -5.13 13.55
N PHE A 158 -6.14 -6.29 12.87
CA PHE A 158 -6.87 -7.45 13.35
C PHE A 158 -6.33 -7.96 14.69
N PHE A 159 -5.02 -8.10 14.83
CA PHE A 159 -4.40 -8.52 16.09
C PHE A 159 -4.68 -7.52 17.22
N LEU A 160 -4.63 -6.22 16.94
CA LEU A 160 -4.98 -5.19 17.92
C LEU A 160 -6.45 -5.31 18.35
N ALA A 161 -7.37 -5.52 17.38
CA ALA A 161 -8.78 -5.70 17.68
C ALA A 161 -9.04 -6.92 18.60
N VAL A 162 -8.38 -8.05 18.31
CA VAL A 162 -8.55 -9.30 19.09
C VAL A 162 -7.91 -9.19 20.47
N PHE A 163 -6.64 -8.81 20.54
CA PHE A 163 -5.85 -8.95 21.77
C PHE A 163 -5.93 -7.72 22.67
N VAL A 164 -6.05 -6.52 22.09
CA VAL A 164 -6.09 -5.27 22.86
C VAL A 164 -7.51 -4.82 23.12
N LEU A 165 -8.35 -4.76 22.07
CA LEU A 165 -9.74 -4.30 22.20
C LEU A 165 -10.69 -5.41 22.64
N LYS A 166 -10.24 -6.67 22.60
CA LYS A 166 -11.04 -7.88 22.95
C LYS A 166 -12.35 -7.97 22.17
N ASP A 167 -12.35 -7.50 20.92
CA ASP A 167 -13.51 -7.56 20.05
C ASP A 167 -13.87 -9.01 19.72
N HIS A 168 -15.16 -9.34 19.77
CA HIS A 168 -15.67 -10.63 19.32
C HIS A 168 -15.68 -10.64 17.79
N ILE A 169 -14.75 -11.38 17.21
CA ILE A 169 -14.57 -11.48 15.77
C ILE A 169 -15.17 -12.79 15.28
N GLY A 170 -16.10 -12.71 14.33
CA GLY A 170 -16.74 -13.86 13.72
C GLY A 170 -15.76 -14.79 13.00
N ALA A 171 -16.12 -16.07 12.89
CA ALA A 171 -15.29 -17.11 12.26
C ALA A 171 -14.94 -16.79 10.80
N GLU A 172 -15.82 -16.07 10.10
CA GLU A 172 -15.65 -15.65 8.72
C GLU A 172 -14.45 -14.72 8.51
N LYS A 173 -14.21 -13.80 9.48
CA LYS A 173 -13.05 -12.90 9.43
C LYS A 173 -11.74 -13.64 9.71
N TRP A 174 -11.79 -14.61 10.64
CA TRP A 174 -10.65 -15.49 10.88
C TRP A 174 -10.29 -16.30 9.63
N LEU A 175 -11.30 -16.86 8.96
CA LEU A 175 -11.11 -17.65 7.74
C LEU A 175 -10.53 -16.77 6.62
N GLY A 176 -11.11 -15.61 6.36
CA GLY A 176 -10.60 -14.69 5.34
C GLY A 176 -9.16 -14.28 5.59
N LEU A 177 -8.83 -13.92 6.84
CA LEU A 177 -7.48 -13.49 7.19
C LEU A 177 -6.46 -14.63 7.13
N SER A 178 -6.85 -15.85 7.53
CA SER A 178 -6.00 -17.04 7.42
C SER A 178 -5.63 -17.32 5.97
N ILE A 179 -6.58 -17.19 5.04
CA ILE A 179 -6.32 -17.35 3.59
C ILE A 179 -5.35 -16.27 3.10
N ILE A 180 -5.51 -15.01 3.55
CA ILE A 180 -4.59 -13.92 3.20
C ILE A 180 -3.18 -14.20 3.73
N TRP A 181 -3.02 -14.71 4.94
CA TRP A 181 -1.70 -15.07 5.48
C TRP A 181 -1.04 -16.18 4.68
N VAL A 182 -1.78 -17.22 4.27
CA VAL A 182 -1.27 -18.25 3.37
C VAL A 182 -0.82 -17.64 2.05
N ALA A 183 -1.61 -16.74 1.46
CA ALA A 183 -1.26 -16.02 0.25
C ALA A 183 0.04 -15.20 0.42
N LEU A 184 0.18 -14.47 1.53
CA LEU A 184 1.39 -13.71 1.86
C LEU A 184 2.62 -14.61 2.00
N VAL A 185 2.49 -15.77 2.64
CA VAL A 185 3.60 -16.72 2.79
C VAL A 185 4.03 -17.24 1.41
N ILE A 186 3.10 -17.64 0.56
CA ILE A 186 3.38 -18.11 -0.80
C ILE A 186 4.09 -17.02 -1.61
N PHE A 187 3.55 -15.80 -1.60
CA PHE A 187 4.12 -14.67 -2.33
C PHE A 187 5.53 -14.32 -1.86
N THR A 188 5.71 -14.23 -0.54
CA THR A 188 7.00 -13.88 0.06
C THR A 188 8.05 -14.97 -0.18
N ALA A 189 7.66 -16.25 -0.05
CA ALA A 189 8.56 -17.37 -0.32
C ALA A 189 9.03 -17.38 -1.79
N ASP A 190 8.13 -17.12 -2.75
CA ASP A 190 8.51 -17.00 -4.16
C ASP A 190 9.44 -15.82 -4.41
N ALA A 191 9.12 -14.63 -3.85
CA ALA A 191 9.95 -13.44 -3.99
C ALA A 191 11.36 -13.63 -3.43
N VAL A 192 11.48 -14.28 -2.25
CA VAL A 192 12.78 -14.58 -1.63
C VAL A 192 13.56 -15.60 -2.45
N ARG A 193 12.93 -16.68 -2.92
CA ARG A 193 13.58 -17.68 -3.77
C ARG A 193 14.14 -17.03 -5.04
N ALA A 194 13.37 -16.20 -5.69
CA ALA A 194 13.78 -15.49 -6.88
C ALA A 194 14.98 -14.57 -6.67
N SER A 195 14.97 -13.82 -5.57
CA SER A 195 16.08 -12.93 -5.25
C SER A 195 17.39 -13.69 -4.92
N ARG A 196 17.28 -14.87 -4.31
CA ARG A 196 18.44 -15.75 -4.06
C ARG A 196 19.01 -16.31 -5.35
N THR A 197 18.18 -16.79 -6.26
CA THR A 197 18.61 -17.34 -7.55
C THR A 197 19.35 -16.29 -8.38
N SER A 198 18.84 -15.06 -8.45
CA SER A 198 19.47 -13.97 -9.20
C SER A 198 20.78 -13.47 -8.56
N ARG A 199 20.97 -13.64 -7.23
CA ARG A 199 22.26 -13.37 -6.58
C ARG A 199 23.29 -14.44 -6.90
N LEU A 200 22.90 -15.71 -6.87
CA LEU A 200 23.79 -16.83 -7.16
C LEU A 200 24.28 -16.81 -8.61
N SER A 201 23.42 -16.48 -9.59
CA SER A 201 23.84 -16.32 -10.98
C SER A 201 24.84 -15.18 -11.19
N ARG A 202 24.71 -14.07 -10.46
CA ARG A 202 25.68 -12.95 -10.52
C ARG A 202 27.04 -13.28 -9.91
N THR A 203 27.10 -14.18 -8.92
CA THR A 203 28.37 -14.62 -8.31
C THR A 203 29.01 -15.76 -9.10
N ALA A 204 28.25 -16.50 -9.91
CA ALA A 204 28.77 -17.61 -10.73
C ALA A 204 29.36 -17.16 -12.09
N ASP A 205 29.13 -15.92 -12.51
CA ASP A 205 29.63 -15.38 -13.79
C ASP A 205 30.39 -14.06 -13.56
N PRO A 206 31.63 -14.12 -13.03
CA PRO A 206 32.45 -12.93 -12.82
C PRO A 206 32.98 -12.30 -14.11
N GLU A 207 32.92 -13.01 -15.25
CA GLU A 207 33.58 -12.56 -16.50
C GLU A 207 32.72 -11.60 -17.33
N THR A 208 31.42 -11.47 -17.09
CA THR A 208 30.54 -10.54 -17.82
C THR A 208 30.68 -9.08 -17.33
N GLY A 209 31.60 -8.79 -16.41
CA GLY A 209 31.94 -7.43 -15.94
C GLY A 209 32.95 -6.68 -16.79
N MET A 210 33.55 -7.30 -17.81
CA MET A 210 34.44 -6.60 -18.74
C MET A 210 33.60 -5.84 -19.78
N VAL A 211 33.40 -4.55 -19.53
CA VAL A 211 33.01 -3.60 -20.55
C VAL A 211 34.12 -3.65 -21.63
N PRO A 212 33.81 -3.99 -22.90
CA PRO A 212 34.82 -3.89 -23.96
C PRO A 212 35.22 -2.44 -24.07
N ILE A 213 36.48 -2.16 -23.75
CA ILE A 213 37.12 -0.88 -24.06
C ILE A 213 37.15 -0.79 -25.60
N VAL A 214 36.21 0.00 -26.16
CA VAL A 214 36.27 0.38 -27.55
C VAL A 214 37.52 1.21 -27.70
N GLN A 215 38.61 0.59 -28.19
CA GLN A 215 39.76 1.28 -28.73
C GLN A 215 39.24 2.12 -29.91
N ARG A 216 39.16 3.44 -29.72
CA ARG A 216 39.16 4.38 -30.85
C ARG A 216 40.56 4.31 -31.45
N GLY A 217 40.70 3.53 -32.51
CA GLY A 217 41.80 3.63 -33.43
C GLY A 217 41.64 4.89 -34.28
N GLU A 218 42.71 5.56 -34.41
CA GLU A 218 43.16 6.65 -35.25
C GLU A 218 42.30 6.99 -36.47
#